data_95ab13eed53b26ba24d36480951fcdc2
#
_entry.id   95ab13eed53b26ba24d36480951fcdc2
#
_cell.length_a   1.000
_cell.length_b   1.000
_cell.length_c   1.000
_cell.angle_alpha   90.00
_cell.angle_beta   90.00
_cell.angle_gamma   90.00
#
_symmetry.space_group_name_H-M   'P 1'
#
loop_
_entity.id
_entity.type
_entity.pdbx_description
1 polymer ?
#
loop_
_entity_poly.entity_id
_entity_poly.type
_entity_poly.pdbx_seq_one_letter_code
_entity_poly.pdbx_strand_id
1 'polypeptide(L)'
;MRPRARHPGVALTALAAALAAATLSDAPRAAAAARAAAAAEVTELRDGEGRDLTVGRCIICHSVEYIPANAPAMNRAAWQKTIQKMKERFGAPITDEEAKQILDYLAANYSGKSG
;
A
#
# COMPACT_ATOMS: atom_id res chain seq x y z
N MET A 1 35.16 -36.20 69.38
CA MET A 1 34.84 -34.89 68.75
C MET A 1 35.22 -34.92 67.28
N ARG A 2 34.28 -34.94 66.40
CA ARG A 2 34.53 -34.89 64.91
C ARG A 2 34.00 -33.56 64.39
N PRO A 3 34.74 -32.79 63.64
CA PRO A 3 34.24 -31.54 63.04
C PRO A 3 33.35 -31.82 61.82
N ARG A 4 32.23 -31.13 61.76
CA ARG A 4 31.27 -31.13 60.64
C ARG A 4 31.86 -30.36 59.45
N ALA A 5 31.98 -31.01 58.32
CA ALA A 5 32.26 -30.39 57.05
C ALA A 5 31.08 -29.49 56.59
N ARG A 6 31.34 -28.23 56.34
CA ARG A 6 30.41 -27.28 55.68
C ARG A 6 30.58 -27.44 54.18
N HIS A 7 29.53 -27.77 53.47
CA HIS A 7 29.49 -27.72 52.03
C HIS A 7 29.13 -26.28 51.58
N PRO A 8 29.96 -25.64 50.78
CA PRO A 8 29.57 -24.45 50.03
C PRO A 8 29.15 -24.92 48.62
N GLY A 9 28.00 -24.56 48.20
CA GLY A 9 27.62 -24.81 46.82
C GLY A 9 26.12 -24.89 46.64
N VAL A 10 25.50 -23.80 46.42
CA VAL A 10 24.34 -23.66 45.48
C VAL A 10 24.00 -22.16 45.45
N ALA A 11 24.60 -21.42 44.59
CA ALA A 11 24.10 -20.08 44.19
C ALA A 11 24.83 -19.63 42.93
N LEU A 12 24.52 -20.20 41.78
CA LEU A 12 24.87 -19.58 40.47
C LEU A 12 24.15 -20.28 39.32
N THR A 13 22.79 -20.31 39.29
CA THR A 13 22.05 -20.70 38.05
C THR A 13 20.67 -20.06 37.94
N ALA A 14 20.55 -18.77 38.25
CA ALA A 14 19.27 -18.08 38.11
C ALA A 14 19.31 -16.78 37.28
N LEU A 15 20.36 -16.54 36.46
CA LEU A 15 20.47 -15.30 35.73
C LEU A 15 20.55 -15.43 34.21
N ALA A 16 20.30 -16.62 33.63
CA ALA A 16 20.39 -16.82 32.17
C ALA A 16 19.05 -16.96 31.44
N ALA A 17 17.90 -16.95 32.14
CA ALA A 17 16.60 -17.20 31.51
C ALA A 17 15.78 -15.94 31.18
N ALA A 18 16.23 -14.75 31.53
CA ALA A 18 15.45 -13.50 31.38
C ALA A 18 15.71 -12.72 30.09
N LEU A 19 16.73 -13.06 29.28
CA LEU A 19 17.06 -12.29 28.06
C LEU A 19 16.51 -12.87 26.74
N ALA A 20 15.86 -14.03 26.73
CA ALA A 20 15.36 -14.66 25.51
C ALA A 20 13.89 -14.32 25.16
N ALA A 21 13.16 -13.63 26.04
CA ALA A 21 11.73 -13.36 25.84
C ALA A 21 11.41 -12.01 25.13
N ALA A 22 12.39 -11.15 24.91
CA ALA A 22 12.14 -9.81 24.37
C ALA A 22 12.22 -9.68 22.84
N THR A 23 12.66 -10.72 22.11
CA THR A 23 12.90 -10.59 20.65
C THR A 23 11.80 -11.15 19.75
N LEU A 24 10.76 -11.80 20.30
CA LEU A 24 9.68 -12.40 19.49
C LEU A 24 8.45 -11.49 19.28
N SER A 25 8.38 -10.34 19.95
CA SER A 25 7.16 -9.51 19.91
C SER A 25 7.11 -8.47 18.79
N ASP A 26 8.22 -8.19 18.10
CA ASP A 26 8.27 -7.12 17.09
C ASP A 26 8.02 -7.58 15.64
N ALA A 27 8.13 -8.86 15.35
CA ALA A 27 7.95 -9.40 14.01
C ALA A 27 6.54 -9.12 13.40
N PRO A 28 5.41 -9.28 14.13
CA PRO A 28 4.09 -8.98 13.56
C PRO A 28 3.89 -7.47 13.33
N ARG A 29 4.51 -6.62 14.13
CA ARG A 29 4.42 -5.17 14.03
C ARG A 29 5.24 -4.64 12.85
N ALA A 30 6.41 -5.18 12.61
CA ALA A 30 7.23 -4.89 11.44
C ALA A 30 6.56 -5.33 10.14
N ALA A 31 5.93 -6.50 10.12
CA ALA A 31 5.17 -7.00 8.97
C ALA A 31 3.91 -6.16 8.69
N ALA A 32 3.22 -5.68 9.73
CA ALA A 32 2.07 -4.79 9.59
C ALA A 32 2.49 -3.41 9.07
N ALA A 33 3.60 -2.86 9.56
CA ALA A 33 4.17 -1.59 9.09
C ALA A 33 4.64 -1.68 7.63
N ALA A 34 5.29 -2.78 7.24
CA ALA A 34 5.70 -3.01 5.86
C ALA A 34 4.50 -3.16 4.90
N ARG A 35 3.41 -3.82 5.34
CA ARG A 35 2.16 -3.89 4.56
C ARG A 35 1.48 -2.54 4.43
N ALA A 36 1.45 -1.72 5.49
CA ALA A 36 0.90 -0.38 5.47
C ALA A 36 1.72 0.54 4.56
N ALA A 37 3.05 0.45 4.57
CA ALA A 37 3.93 1.20 3.68
C ALA A 37 3.75 0.77 2.21
N ALA A 38 3.66 -0.54 1.93
CA ALA A 38 3.39 -1.05 0.58
C ALA A 38 1.99 -0.64 0.07
N ALA A 39 0.98 -0.61 0.95
CA ALA A 39 -0.35 -0.11 0.61
C ALA A 39 -0.36 1.40 0.34
N ALA A 40 0.45 2.18 1.07
CA ALA A 40 0.60 3.62 0.84
C ALA A 40 1.29 3.93 -0.51
N GLU A 41 2.28 3.12 -0.92
CA GLU A 41 2.93 3.26 -2.24
C GLU A 41 1.99 2.98 -3.42
N VAL A 42 1.02 2.08 -3.25
CA VAL A 42 0.01 1.77 -4.31
C VAL A 42 -1.06 2.85 -4.42
N THR A 43 -1.23 3.69 -3.39
CA THR A 43 -2.25 4.75 -3.39
C THR A 43 -1.79 6.01 -4.12
N GLU A 44 -0.49 6.19 -4.38
CA GLU A 44 0.02 7.33 -5.11
C GLU A 44 0.09 7.06 -6.63
N LEU A 45 -0.68 7.83 -7.38
CA LEU A 45 -0.58 7.83 -8.83
C LEU A 45 0.73 8.50 -9.27
N ARG A 46 1.26 8.07 -10.43
CA ARG A 46 2.48 8.61 -11.03
C ARG A 46 2.37 10.12 -11.20
N ASP A 47 3.46 10.83 -10.93
CA ASP A 47 3.52 12.26 -11.15
C ASP A 47 3.32 12.59 -12.63
N GLY A 48 2.63 13.70 -12.88
CA GLY A 48 2.37 14.18 -14.23
C GLY A 48 1.20 15.15 -14.28
N GLU A 49 1.12 15.86 -15.38
CA GLU A 49 0.01 16.78 -15.65
C GLU A 49 -1.33 16.02 -15.64
N GLY A 50 -2.32 16.52 -14.91
CA GLY A 50 -3.63 15.88 -14.75
C GLY A 50 -3.73 14.89 -13.59
N ARG A 51 -2.64 14.58 -12.84
CA ARG A 51 -2.65 13.67 -11.70
C ARG A 51 -3.65 14.08 -10.63
N ASP A 52 -3.53 15.33 -10.13
CA ASP A 52 -4.34 15.81 -9.01
C ASP A 52 -5.83 15.89 -9.38
N LEU A 53 -6.11 16.28 -10.60
CA LEU A 53 -7.46 16.26 -11.15
C LEU A 53 -8.00 14.81 -11.21
N THR A 54 -7.19 13.88 -11.71
CA THR A 54 -7.58 12.46 -11.78
C THR A 54 -7.86 11.89 -10.39
N VAL A 55 -6.96 12.10 -9.43
CA VAL A 55 -7.17 11.67 -8.04
C VAL A 55 -8.44 12.29 -7.48
N GLY A 56 -8.60 13.61 -7.57
CA GLY A 56 -9.72 14.35 -7.00
C GLY A 56 -11.08 13.91 -7.56
N ARG A 57 -11.15 13.51 -8.83
CA ARG A 57 -12.41 13.05 -9.45
C ARG A 57 -12.68 11.57 -9.25
N CYS A 58 -11.65 10.73 -9.22
CA CYS A 58 -11.84 9.28 -9.08
C CYS A 58 -12.08 8.84 -7.63
N ILE A 59 -11.43 9.50 -6.65
CA ILE A 59 -11.51 9.10 -5.23
C ILE A 59 -12.88 9.32 -4.60
N ILE A 60 -13.75 10.10 -5.23
CA ILE A 60 -15.09 10.41 -4.70
C ILE A 60 -15.94 9.15 -4.49
N CYS A 61 -15.78 8.14 -5.34
CA CYS A 61 -16.63 6.96 -5.34
C CYS A 61 -15.88 5.67 -4.98
N HIS A 62 -14.60 5.56 -5.29
CA HIS A 62 -13.79 4.36 -5.04
C HIS A 62 -12.29 4.71 -5.00
N SER A 63 -11.47 3.76 -4.59
CA SER A 63 -10.02 3.92 -4.52
C SER A 63 -9.39 4.10 -5.91
N VAL A 64 -8.32 4.89 -5.98
CA VAL A 64 -7.55 5.10 -7.22
C VAL A 64 -6.66 3.91 -7.60
N GLU A 65 -6.54 2.92 -6.74
CA GLU A 65 -5.78 1.68 -6.99
C GLU A 65 -6.30 0.89 -8.21
N TYR A 66 -7.54 1.08 -8.56
CA TYR A 66 -8.12 0.56 -9.81
C TYR A 66 -7.28 0.94 -11.03
N ILE A 67 -6.69 2.14 -11.04
CA ILE A 67 -5.95 2.67 -12.18
C ILE A 67 -4.68 1.86 -12.46
N PRO A 68 -3.70 1.76 -11.54
CA PRO A 68 -2.51 0.94 -11.77
C PRO A 68 -2.81 -0.56 -11.93
N ALA A 69 -3.82 -1.08 -11.23
CA ALA A 69 -4.21 -2.47 -11.31
C ALA A 69 -4.70 -2.88 -12.71
N ASN A 70 -5.39 -1.99 -13.41
CA ASN A 70 -5.93 -2.25 -14.74
C ASN A 70 -5.03 -1.75 -15.89
N ALA A 71 -4.04 -0.91 -15.61
CA ALA A 71 -3.16 -0.31 -16.61
C ALA A 71 -2.60 -1.29 -17.66
N PRO A 72 -2.17 -2.53 -17.32
CA PRO A 72 -1.63 -3.45 -18.30
C PRO A 72 -2.61 -3.84 -19.42
N ALA A 73 -3.91 -3.83 -19.14
CA ALA A 73 -4.98 -4.20 -20.08
C ALA A 73 -5.63 -2.98 -20.75
N MET A 74 -5.23 -1.76 -20.39
CA MET A 74 -5.88 -0.53 -20.84
C MET A 74 -5.06 0.16 -21.93
N ASN A 75 -5.76 0.67 -22.92
CA ASN A 75 -5.23 1.63 -23.89
C ASN A 75 -6.07 2.93 -23.81
N ARG A 76 -5.70 3.95 -24.59
CA ARG A 76 -6.42 5.23 -24.61
C ARG A 76 -7.92 5.07 -24.84
N ALA A 77 -8.33 4.21 -25.79
CA ALA A 77 -9.75 4.01 -26.11
C ALA A 77 -10.50 3.32 -24.96
N ALA A 78 -9.85 2.38 -24.26
CA ALA A 78 -10.42 1.72 -23.09
C ALA A 78 -10.58 2.70 -21.92
N TRP A 79 -9.58 3.57 -21.66
CA TRP A 79 -9.71 4.63 -20.67
C TRP A 79 -10.83 5.61 -21.00
N GLN A 80 -10.94 6.03 -22.26
CA GLN A 80 -12.03 6.91 -22.70
C GLN A 80 -13.41 6.31 -22.41
N LYS A 81 -13.61 5.04 -22.76
CA LYS A 81 -14.86 4.31 -22.45
C LYS A 81 -15.13 4.22 -20.95
N THR A 82 -14.09 4.02 -20.16
CA THR A 82 -14.20 3.95 -18.71
C THR A 82 -14.62 5.30 -18.11
N ILE A 83 -13.98 6.41 -18.50
CA ILE A 83 -14.33 7.76 -18.06
C ILE A 83 -15.79 8.08 -18.45
N GLN A 84 -16.17 7.80 -19.68
CA GLN A 84 -17.53 8.03 -20.16
C GLN A 84 -18.57 7.22 -19.38
N LYS A 85 -18.27 5.94 -19.09
CA LYS A 85 -19.11 5.10 -18.24
C LYS A 85 -19.28 5.69 -16.84
N MET A 86 -18.19 6.21 -16.20
CA MET A 86 -18.29 6.85 -14.89
C MET A 86 -19.20 8.09 -14.93
N LYS A 87 -19.10 8.90 -15.96
CA LYS A 87 -19.96 10.08 -16.16
C LYS A 87 -21.44 9.70 -16.39
N GLU A 88 -21.70 8.85 -17.35
CA GLU A 88 -23.05 8.59 -17.86
C GLU A 88 -23.84 7.60 -17.00
N ARG A 89 -23.17 6.56 -16.49
CA ARG A 89 -23.84 5.46 -15.76
C ARG A 89 -23.79 5.64 -14.24
N PHE A 90 -22.73 6.27 -13.73
CA PHE A 90 -22.51 6.43 -12.30
C PHE A 90 -22.57 7.88 -11.83
N GLY A 91 -22.82 8.83 -12.73
CA GLY A 91 -23.01 10.23 -12.36
C GLY A 91 -21.77 10.92 -11.83
N ALA A 92 -20.56 10.48 -12.23
CA ALA A 92 -19.33 11.12 -11.79
C ALA A 92 -19.32 12.61 -12.18
N PRO A 93 -19.01 13.53 -11.26
CA PRO A 93 -19.03 14.97 -11.50
C PRO A 93 -17.78 15.42 -12.28
N ILE A 94 -17.66 14.98 -13.53
CA ILE A 94 -16.54 15.24 -14.43
C ILE A 94 -17.06 16.03 -15.64
N THR A 95 -16.54 17.20 -15.88
CA THR A 95 -16.85 17.99 -17.10
C THR A 95 -16.18 17.37 -18.34
N ASP A 96 -16.56 17.80 -19.54
CA ASP A 96 -15.94 17.31 -20.77
C ASP A 96 -14.47 17.70 -20.89
N GLU A 97 -14.12 18.92 -20.44
CA GLU A 97 -12.76 19.40 -20.35
C GLU A 97 -11.91 18.54 -19.37
N GLU A 98 -12.44 18.28 -18.20
CA GLU A 98 -11.77 17.44 -17.20
C GLU A 98 -11.62 16.00 -17.71
N ALA A 99 -12.63 15.46 -18.38
CA ALA A 99 -12.56 14.12 -18.97
C ALA A 99 -11.41 13.99 -19.98
N LYS A 100 -11.16 15.04 -20.77
CA LYS A 100 -10.05 15.07 -21.70
C LYS A 100 -8.70 15.10 -20.99
N GLN A 101 -8.54 15.94 -19.98
CA GLN A 101 -7.30 16.03 -19.19
C GLN A 101 -7.01 14.72 -18.45
N ILE A 102 -8.03 14.11 -17.83
CA ILE A 102 -7.93 12.81 -17.18
C ILE A 102 -7.52 11.73 -18.19
N LEU A 103 -8.15 11.72 -19.37
CA LEU A 103 -7.81 10.76 -20.43
C LEU A 103 -6.37 10.92 -20.90
N ASP A 104 -5.90 12.14 -21.09
CA ASP A 104 -4.53 12.41 -21.51
C ASP A 104 -3.52 11.92 -20.46
N TYR A 105 -3.78 12.18 -19.18
CA TYR A 105 -2.97 11.69 -18.08
C TYR A 105 -2.95 10.16 -18.00
N LEU A 106 -4.11 9.51 -18.04
CA LEU A 106 -4.22 8.04 -17.95
C LEU A 106 -3.58 7.35 -19.17
N ALA A 107 -3.76 7.89 -20.36
CA ALA A 107 -3.15 7.35 -21.56
C ALA A 107 -1.63 7.46 -21.55
N ALA A 108 -1.09 8.56 -21.03
CA ALA A 108 0.37 8.76 -20.94
C ALA A 108 1.03 7.88 -19.87
N ASN A 109 0.36 7.67 -18.74
CA ASN A 109 0.98 7.06 -17.55
C ASN A 109 0.51 5.62 -17.25
N TYR A 110 -0.67 5.23 -17.72
CA TYR A 110 -1.36 3.99 -17.34
C TYR A 110 -1.93 3.22 -18.53
N SER A 111 -1.30 3.29 -19.68
CA SER A 111 -1.62 2.39 -20.80
C SER A 111 -0.65 1.24 -20.86
N GLY A 112 -1.19 0.03 -21.06
CA GLY A 112 -0.39 -1.13 -21.42
C GLY A 112 0.31 -0.90 -22.76
N LYS A 113 1.40 -1.63 -23.01
CA LYS A 113 2.03 -1.63 -24.33
C LYS A 113 0.98 -2.13 -25.33
N SER A 114 0.58 -1.26 -26.24
CA SER A 114 -0.20 -1.67 -27.41
C SER A 114 0.64 -2.70 -28.18
N GLY A 115 0.17 -3.95 -28.20
CA GLY A 115 0.72 -4.93 -29.10
C GLY A 115 0.40 -4.56 -30.55
#